data_16e42dcadc9e4624224873fb9c6fa8f0
#
_entry.id   16e42dcadc9e4624224873fb9c6fa8f0
#
_cell.length_a   1.000
_cell.length_b   1.000
_cell.length_c   1.000
_cell.angle_alpha   90.00
_cell.angle_beta   90.00
_cell.angle_gamma   90.00
#
_symmetry.space_group_name_H-M   'P 1'
#
loop_
_entity.id
_entity.type
_entity.pdbx_description
1 polymer ?
#
loop_
_entity_poly.entity_id
_entity_poly.type
_entity_poly.pdbx_seq_one_letter_code
_entity_poly.pdbx_strand_id
1 'polypeptide(L)'
;QTISSVIKLIEHLQDGATGRLFDDLITTDPQSYALSLWRRYAITQNAERMHASIVGILAEKVMCLGFDGAAQLYRECHQVDFASMGHTPCALFVTVSDIDRNLDPLTGLFISQAFMGLIREADRQPGGSLPVPVRFMLDDFANLQIPQIDNVLSIIRSRNIWATLLLQSTNQLDALYGEARARSIMGN
;
A
#
# COMPACT_ATOMS: atom_id res chain seq x y z
N GLN A 1 -2.90 17.43 1.92
CA GLN A 1 -3.64 16.61 0.93
C GLN A 1 -4.03 15.33 1.63
N THR A 2 -5.31 15.02 1.63
CA THR A 2 -5.85 13.82 2.27
C THR A 2 -6.22 12.79 1.19
N ILE A 3 -6.26 11.51 1.53
CA ILE A 3 -6.73 10.43 0.64
C ILE A 3 -8.13 10.75 0.12
N SER A 4 -9.01 11.29 0.96
CA SER A 4 -10.35 11.73 0.56
C SER A 4 -10.34 12.77 -0.57
N SER A 5 -9.34 13.66 -0.62
CA SER A 5 -9.20 14.63 -1.72
C SER A 5 -8.78 13.96 -3.02
N VAL A 6 -7.95 12.92 -2.94
CA VAL A 6 -7.54 12.13 -4.11
C VAL A 6 -8.71 11.33 -4.66
N ILE A 7 -9.52 10.72 -3.79
CA ILE A 7 -10.73 9.97 -4.20
C ILE A 7 -11.70 10.89 -4.94
N LYS A 8 -12.02 12.06 -4.39
CA LYS A 8 -12.87 13.06 -5.05
C LYS A 8 -12.30 13.50 -6.41
N LEU A 9 -10.98 13.66 -6.50
CA LEU A 9 -10.35 14.00 -7.78
C LEU A 9 -10.58 12.92 -8.83
N ILE A 10 -10.50 11.64 -8.44
CA ILE A 10 -10.72 10.49 -9.33
C ILE A 10 -12.19 10.41 -9.75
N GLU A 11 -13.13 10.62 -8.83
CA GLU A 11 -14.57 10.67 -9.14
C GLU A 11 -14.89 11.76 -10.16
N HIS A 12 -14.21 12.90 -10.08
CA HIS A 12 -14.39 14.02 -11.01
C HIS A 12 -13.56 13.92 -12.32
N LEU A 13 -12.82 12.82 -12.54
CA LEU A 13 -12.11 12.62 -13.82
C LEU A 13 -13.09 12.48 -15.00
N GLN A 14 -14.32 11.99 -14.78
CA GLN A 14 -15.32 11.75 -15.82
C GLN A 14 -16.11 13.00 -16.18
N ASP A 15 -16.27 13.96 -15.26
CA ASP A 15 -17.11 15.15 -15.47
C ASP A 15 -16.36 16.38 -15.99
N GLY A 16 -15.05 16.25 -16.27
CA GLY A 16 -14.21 17.33 -16.76
C GLY A 16 -13.82 18.38 -15.72
N ALA A 17 -14.33 18.28 -14.48
CA ALA A 17 -14.00 19.23 -13.40
C ALA A 17 -12.51 19.20 -13.04
N THR A 18 -11.90 18.02 -13.11
CA THR A 18 -10.47 17.84 -12.88
C THR A 18 -9.62 18.60 -13.90
N GLY A 19 -10.07 18.73 -15.15
CA GLY A 19 -9.37 19.49 -16.17
C GLY A 19 -9.13 20.93 -15.76
N ARG A 20 -10.12 21.58 -15.16
CA ARG A 20 -10.03 22.99 -14.74
C ARG A 20 -8.94 23.24 -13.69
N LEU A 21 -8.69 22.28 -12.80
CA LEU A 21 -7.60 22.39 -11.81
C LEU A 21 -6.22 22.43 -12.50
N PHE A 22 -6.07 21.70 -13.60
CA PHE A 22 -4.82 21.69 -14.36
C PHE A 22 -4.70 22.89 -15.29
N ASP A 23 -5.81 23.50 -15.73
CA ASP A 23 -5.81 24.76 -16.48
C ASP A 23 -5.26 25.90 -15.60
N ASP A 24 -5.66 25.97 -14.33
CA ASP A 24 -5.09 26.93 -13.37
C ASP A 24 -3.59 26.68 -13.15
N LEU A 25 -3.18 25.42 -13.12
CA LEU A 25 -1.76 25.06 -12.95
C LEU A 25 -0.91 25.46 -14.16
N ILE A 26 -1.46 25.48 -15.38
CA ILE A 26 -0.77 25.96 -16.58
C ILE A 26 -0.32 27.42 -16.40
N THR A 27 -1.16 28.22 -15.73
CA THR A 27 -0.89 29.63 -15.53
C THR A 27 0.06 29.89 -14.36
N THR A 28 -0.05 29.12 -13.28
CA THR A 28 0.70 29.33 -12.03
C THR A 28 2.05 28.62 -12.00
N ASP A 29 2.14 27.42 -12.54
CA ASP A 29 3.38 26.62 -12.62
C ASP A 29 3.42 25.76 -13.89
N PRO A 30 3.74 26.35 -15.05
CA PRO A 30 3.72 25.67 -16.35
C PRO A 30 4.75 24.53 -16.47
N GLN A 31 5.74 24.48 -15.57
CA GLN A 31 6.78 23.43 -15.53
C GLN A 31 6.53 22.36 -14.48
N SER A 32 5.38 22.39 -13.81
CA SER A 32 5.01 21.40 -12.81
C SER A 32 5.07 19.98 -13.35
N TYR A 33 5.67 19.08 -12.56
CA TYR A 33 5.67 17.64 -12.85
C TYR A 33 4.24 17.09 -12.94
N ALA A 34 3.33 17.56 -12.09
CA ALA A 34 1.91 17.18 -12.11
C ALA A 34 1.27 17.53 -13.46
N LEU A 35 1.57 18.72 -14.02
CA LEU A 35 1.09 19.12 -15.34
C LEU A 35 1.64 18.23 -16.46
N SER A 36 2.89 17.80 -16.36
CA SER A 36 3.49 16.88 -17.33
C SER A 36 2.77 15.53 -17.36
N LEU A 37 2.40 15.01 -16.18
CA LEU A 37 1.63 13.77 -16.04
C LEU A 37 0.20 13.95 -16.55
N TRP A 38 -0.44 15.07 -16.24
CA TRP A 38 -1.77 15.41 -16.75
C TRP A 38 -1.82 15.43 -18.27
N ARG A 39 -0.87 16.10 -18.93
CA ARG A 39 -0.79 16.13 -20.39
C ARG A 39 -0.67 14.74 -21.01
N ARG A 40 0.07 13.83 -20.38
CA ARG A 40 0.20 12.43 -20.83
C ARG A 40 -1.11 11.67 -20.65
N TYR A 41 -1.81 11.90 -19.55
CA TYR A 41 -3.12 11.31 -19.32
C TYR A 41 -4.18 11.86 -20.29
N ALA A 42 -4.18 13.16 -20.56
CA ALA A 42 -5.15 13.81 -21.45
C ALA A 42 -5.15 13.22 -22.87
N ILE A 43 -4.01 12.67 -23.33
CA ILE A 43 -3.94 11.97 -24.61
C ILE A 43 -4.90 10.76 -24.64
N THR A 44 -5.08 10.08 -23.49
CA THR A 44 -5.95 8.90 -23.41
C THR A 44 -7.44 9.25 -23.52
N GLN A 45 -7.81 10.51 -23.22
CA GLN A 45 -9.21 10.97 -23.27
C GLN A 45 -9.79 10.90 -24.70
N ASN A 46 -8.95 11.00 -25.72
CA ASN A 46 -9.35 10.88 -27.12
C ASN A 46 -9.78 9.47 -27.51
N ALA A 47 -9.48 8.46 -26.69
CA ALA A 47 -9.86 7.07 -26.90
C ALA A 47 -10.88 6.67 -25.81
N GLU A 48 -12.16 6.99 -26.02
CA GLU A 48 -13.23 6.84 -25.01
C GLU A 48 -13.23 5.48 -24.28
N ARG A 49 -13.11 4.37 -25.02
CA ARG A 49 -13.10 3.03 -24.43
C ARG A 49 -11.88 2.78 -23.55
N MET A 50 -10.72 3.23 -23.98
CA MET A 50 -9.48 3.09 -23.22
C MET A 50 -9.53 3.98 -21.97
N HIS A 51 -9.99 5.20 -22.11
CA HIS A 51 -10.18 6.13 -21.00
C HIS A 51 -11.14 5.57 -19.95
N ALA A 52 -12.34 5.12 -20.35
CA ALA A 52 -13.31 4.51 -19.45
C ALA A 52 -12.73 3.30 -18.70
N SER A 53 -11.95 2.44 -19.39
CA SER A 53 -11.29 1.29 -18.76
C SER A 53 -10.24 1.73 -17.72
N ILE A 54 -9.41 2.73 -18.04
CA ILE A 54 -8.38 3.25 -17.12
C ILE A 54 -9.04 3.84 -15.87
N VAL A 55 -10.05 4.68 -16.04
CA VAL A 55 -10.76 5.32 -14.93
C VAL A 55 -11.51 4.27 -14.09
N GLY A 56 -12.14 3.29 -14.73
CA GLY A 56 -12.83 2.19 -14.04
C GLY A 56 -11.88 1.36 -13.18
N ILE A 57 -10.73 0.94 -13.72
CA ILE A 57 -9.71 0.20 -12.97
C ILE A 57 -9.16 1.06 -11.80
N LEU A 58 -8.91 2.34 -12.05
CA LEU A 58 -8.43 3.26 -11.01
C LEU A 58 -9.45 3.42 -9.89
N ALA A 59 -10.72 3.64 -10.24
CA ALA A 59 -11.82 3.75 -9.28
C ALA A 59 -11.94 2.47 -8.44
N GLU A 60 -11.93 1.29 -9.06
CA GLU A 60 -11.94 0.00 -8.36
C GLU A 60 -10.80 -0.12 -7.35
N LYS A 61 -9.57 0.20 -7.76
CA LYS A 61 -8.38 0.12 -6.88
C LYS A 61 -8.41 1.09 -5.72
N VAL A 62 -9.11 2.21 -5.84
CA VAL A 62 -9.19 3.25 -4.81
C VAL A 62 -10.44 3.11 -3.95
N MET A 63 -11.46 2.36 -4.40
CA MET A 63 -12.70 2.14 -3.63
C MET A 63 -12.45 1.61 -2.21
N CYS A 64 -11.48 0.70 -2.03
CA CYS A 64 -11.11 0.18 -0.71
C CYS A 64 -10.58 1.27 0.25
N LEU A 65 -10.20 2.44 -0.26
CA LEU A 65 -9.75 3.58 0.54
C LEU A 65 -10.88 4.59 0.82
N GLY A 66 -12.03 4.46 0.15
CA GLY A 66 -13.12 5.44 0.16
C GLY A 66 -14.31 5.12 1.04
N PHE A 67 -14.40 3.92 1.62
CA PHE A 67 -15.54 3.57 2.45
C PHE A 67 -15.43 4.19 3.88
N ASP A 68 -16.56 4.29 4.57
CA ASP A 68 -16.67 5.02 5.85
C ASP A 68 -15.69 4.54 6.93
N GLY A 69 -15.45 3.23 7.04
CA GLY A 69 -14.49 2.67 7.97
C GLY A 69 -13.05 3.11 7.69
N ALA A 70 -12.64 3.17 6.42
CA ALA A 70 -11.33 3.67 6.02
C ALA A 70 -11.22 5.18 6.27
N ALA A 71 -12.29 5.94 5.96
CA ALA A 71 -12.33 7.38 6.22
C ALA A 71 -12.17 7.70 7.71
N GLN A 72 -12.68 6.84 8.61
CA GLN A 72 -12.51 6.99 10.05
C GLN A 72 -11.04 6.82 10.45
N LEU A 73 -10.34 5.81 9.93
CA LEU A 73 -8.91 5.61 10.18
C LEU A 73 -8.05 6.83 9.79
N TYR A 74 -8.42 7.52 8.69
CA TYR A 74 -7.67 8.71 8.23
C TYR A 74 -7.94 9.97 9.05
N ARG A 75 -9.04 10.03 9.81
CA ARG A 75 -9.37 11.16 10.67
C ARG A 75 -8.65 11.09 12.01
N GLU A 76 -8.26 9.91 12.44
CA GLU A 76 -7.54 9.73 13.68
C GLU A 76 -6.08 10.18 13.51
N CYS A 77 -5.65 11.11 14.38
CA CYS A 77 -4.32 11.72 14.29
C CYS A 77 -3.18 10.82 14.82
N HIS A 78 -3.49 9.60 15.23
CA HIS A 78 -2.50 8.68 15.79
C HIS A 78 -1.77 7.96 14.66
N GLN A 79 -0.55 8.38 14.40
CA GLN A 79 0.32 7.71 13.45
C GLN A 79 1.18 6.67 14.16
N VAL A 80 1.29 5.48 13.56
CA VAL A 80 2.22 4.45 14.02
C VAL A 80 3.61 4.77 13.48
N ASP A 81 4.54 5.05 14.36
CA ASP A 81 5.95 5.22 13.99
C ASP A 81 6.65 3.85 13.93
N PHE A 82 6.65 3.25 12.75
CA PHE A 82 7.32 1.96 12.54
C PHE A 82 8.84 2.05 12.74
N ALA A 83 9.47 3.18 12.45
CA ALA A 83 10.90 3.34 12.58
C ALA A 83 11.35 3.21 14.05
N SER A 84 10.59 3.77 14.99
CA SER A 84 10.88 3.70 16.43
C SER A 84 10.90 2.26 16.97
N MET A 85 10.14 1.34 16.36
CA MET A 85 10.10 -0.07 16.76
C MET A 85 11.43 -0.80 16.54
N GLY A 86 12.27 -0.30 15.64
CA GLY A 86 13.63 -0.80 15.42
C GLY A 86 14.65 -0.34 16.45
N HIS A 87 14.28 0.57 17.36
CA HIS A 87 15.15 1.17 18.38
C HIS A 87 14.72 0.89 19.81
N THR A 88 13.42 0.70 20.03
CA THR A 88 12.87 0.53 21.38
C THR A 88 12.04 -0.76 21.41
N PRO A 89 12.28 -1.66 22.40
CA PRO A 89 11.45 -2.85 22.56
C PRO A 89 9.98 -2.47 22.80
N CYS A 90 9.11 -2.92 21.91
CA CYS A 90 7.67 -2.71 22.00
C CYS A 90 6.92 -3.87 21.34
N ALA A 91 5.61 -3.92 21.53
CA ALA A 91 4.73 -4.86 20.86
C ALA A 91 3.54 -4.10 20.25
N LEU A 92 3.28 -4.33 18.98
CA LEU A 92 2.11 -3.83 18.28
C LEU A 92 1.17 -5.00 17.96
N PHE A 93 -0.04 -4.92 18.49
CA PHE A 93 -1.09 -5.90 18.19
C PHE A 93 -2.06 -5.29 17.17
N VAL A 94 -2.28 -6.01 16.08
CA VAL A 94 -3.19 -5.61 15.01
C VAL A 94 -4.27 -6.67 14.90
N THR A 95 -5.51 -6.27 15.16
CA THR A 95 -6.67 -7.15 15.00
C THR A 95 -7.38 -6.83 13.70
N VAL A 96 -7.66 -7.85 12.92
CA VAL A 96 -8.37 -7.77 11.64
C VAL A 96 -9.69 -8.50 11.79
N SER A 97 -10.75 -8.00 11.15
CA SER A 97 -12.06 -8.64 11.18
C SER A 97 -12.08 -9.84 10.24
N ASP A 98 -12.55 -10.98 10.74
CA ASP A 98 -12.77 -12.19 9.93
C ASP A 98 -14.04 -12.10 9.09
N ILE A 99 -14.97 -11.23 9.48
CA ILE A 99 -16.29 -11.09 8.88
C ILE A 99 -16.29 -10.00 7.80
N ASP A 100 -15.69 -8.85 8.11
CA ASP A 100 -15.62 -7.71 7.18
C ASP A 100 -14.29 -7.70 6.42
N ARG A 101 -14.31 -8.27 5.22
CA ARG A 101 -13.16 -8.38 4.33
C ARG A 101 -12.83 -7.08 3.56
N ASN A 102 -13.64 -6.04 3.70
CA ASN A 102 -13.41 -4.75 3.02
C ASN A 102 -12.11 -4.08 3.48
N LEU A 103 -11.64 -4.40 4.68
CA LEU A 103 -10.40 -3.88 5.25
C LEU A 103 -9.14 -4.67 4.85
N ASP A 104 -9.27 -5.84 4.24
CA ASP A 104 -8.13 -6.69 3.86
C ASP A 104 -7.08 -5.94 3.01
N PRO A 105 -7.44 -5.14 1.98
CA PRO A 105 -6.46 -4.38 1.21
C PRO A 105 -5.73 -3.33 2.05
N LEU A 106 -6.40 -2.71 3.01
CA LEU A 106 -5.79 -1.75 3.94
C LEU A 106 -4.86 -2.44 4.92
N THR A 107 -5.23 -3.62 5.40
CA THR A 107 -4.37 -4.46 6.26
C THR A 107 -3.10 -4.85 5.53
N GLY A 108 -3.20 -5.32 4.28
CA GLY A 108 -2.04 -5.63 3.45
C GLY A 108 -1.14 -4.42 3.21
N LEU A 109 -1.74 -3.26 2.97
CA LEU A 109 -1.01 -1.99 2.81
C LEU A 109 -0.32 -1.58 4.12
N PHE A 110 -1.00 -1.67 5.26
CA PHE A 110 -0.44 -1.36 6.57
C PHE A 110 0.78 -2.22 6.88
N ILE A 111 0.69 -3.53 6.70
CA ILE A 111 1.82 -4.44 6.92
C ILE A 111 2.97 -4.14 5.94
N SER A 112 2.65 -3.87 4.68
CA SER A 112 3.65 -3.46 3.68
C SER A 112 4.37 -2.17 4.09
N GLN A 113 3.66 -1.17 4.61
CA GLN A 113 4.25 0.07 5.11
C GLN A 113 5.12 -0.17 6.35
N ALA A 114 4.72 -1.08 7.23
CA ALA A 114 5.52 -1.48 8.40
C ALA A 114 6.86 -2.08 7.96
N PHE A 115 6.86 -3.05 7.04
CA PHE A 115 8.09 -3.62 6.49
C PHE A 115 8.96 -2.54 5.84
N MET A 116 8.39 -1.73 4.96
CA MET A 116 9.13 -0.70 4.23
C MET A 116 9.69 0.39 5.16
N GLY A 117 8.96 0.76 6.20
CA GLY A 117 9.43 1.71 7.23
C GLY A 117 10.65 1.18 7.97
N LEU A 118 10.59 -0.07 8.43
CA LEU A 118 11.69 -0.73 9.14
C LEU A 118 12.89 -1.01 8.24
N ILE A 119 12.67 -1.42 6.99
CA ILE A 119 13.75 -1.63 6.02
C ILE A 119 14.50 -0.31 5.76
N ARG A 120 13.77 0.78 5.51
CA ARG A 120 14.37 2.10 5.31
C ARG A 120 15.14 2.56 6.54
N GLU A 121 14.62 2.27 7.73
CA GLU A 121 15.29 2.62 8.97
C GLU A 121 16.58 1.79 9.16
N ALA A 122 16.54 0.49 8.88
CA ALA A 122 17.72 -0.36 8.90
C ALA A 122 18.80 0.14 7.92
N ASP A 123 18.40 0.53 6.70
CA ASP A 123 19.32 1.04 5.68
C ASP A 123 19.98 2.37 6.07
N ARG A 124 19.39 3.13 7.01
CA ARG A 124 20.00 4.35 7.57
C ARG A 124 21.01 4.08 8.67
N GLN A 125 20.96 2.89 9.28
CA GLN A 125 21.89 2.54 10.35
C GLN A 125 23.29 2.23 9.78
N PRO A 126 24.37 2.54 10.50
CA PRO A 126 25.75 2.31 10.03
C PRO A 126 26.07 0.87 9.64
N GLY A 127 25.35 -0.10 10.23
CA GLY A 127 25.51 -1.53 9.92
C GLY A 127 24.46 -2.08 8.94
N GLY A 128 23.56 -1.25 8.40
CA GLY A 128 22.47 -1.69 7.55
C GLY A 128 21.42 -2.58 8.25
N SER A 129 21.39 -2.55 9.58
CA SER A 129 20.59 -3.45 10.40
C SER A 129 20.00 -2.72 11.59
N LEU A 130 18.78 -3.08 11.99
CA LEU A 130 18.12 -2.48 13.15
C LEU A 130 18.84 -2.84 14.45
N PRO A 131 18.98 -1.89 15.40
CA PRO A 131 19.54 -2.14 16.73
C PRO A 131 18.74 -3.16 17.54
N VAL A 132 17.40 -3.08 17.45
CA VAL A 132 16.48 -4.00 18.11
C VAL A 132 15.89 -4.94 17.05
N PRO A 133 15.97 -6.27 17.24
CA PRO A 133 15.36 -7.22 16.30
C PRO A 133 13.83 -7.06 16.29
N VAL A 134 13.25 -6.99 15.10
CA VAL A 134 11.81 -6.91 14.91
C VAL A 134 11.27 -8.21 14.35
N ARG A 135 10.23 -8.76 14.95
CA ARG A 135 9.57 -9.97 14.47
C ARG A 135 8.10 -9.70 14.12
N PHE A 136 7.75 -9.96 12.89
CA PHE A 136 6.37 -10.05 12.45
C PHE A 136 5.84 -11.45 12.73
N MET A 137 4.68 -11.53 13.37
CA MET A 137 3.93 -12.77 13.53
C MET A 137 2.62 -12.58 12.79
N LEU A 138 2.51 -13.18 11.61
CA LEU A 138 1.37 -13.01 10.70
C LEU A 138 0.52 -14.26 10.76
N ASP A 139 -0.54 -14.21 11.57
CA ASP A 139 -1.52 -15.27 11.67
C ASP A 139 -2.48 -15.22 10.49
N ASP A 140 -3.01 -16.39 10.13
CA ASP A 140 -3.86 -16.56 8.94
C ASP A 140 -3.30 -15.88 7.69
N PHE A 141 -1.99 -15.98 7.48
CA PHE A 141 -1.25 -15.27 6.44
C PHE A 141 -1.84 -15.47 5.03
N ALA A 142 -2.46 -16.62 4.77
CA ALA A 142 -3.13 -16.91 3.50
C ALA A 142 -4.36 -16.02 3.24
N ASN A 143 -4.82 -15.24 4.22
CA ASN A 143 -5.87 -14.24 4.04
C ASN A 143 -5.33 -12.83 3.80
N LEU A 144 -4.01 -12.62 3.95
CA LEU A 144 -3.37 -11.32 3.85
C LEU A 144 -2.71 -11.12 2.49
N GLN A 145 -3.29 -10.27 1.66
CA GLN A 145 -2.69 -9.91 0.36
C GLN A 145 -1.68 -8.77 0.55
N ILE A 146 -0.43 -9.12 0.86
CA ILE A 146 0.65 -8.15 1.06
C ILE A 146 1.42 -7.96 -0.25
N PRO A 147 1.48 -6.74 -0.81
CA PRO A 147 2.22 -6.47 -2.04
C PRO A 147 3.70 -6.84 -1.93
N GLN A 148 4.23 -7.57 -2.91
CA GLN A 148 5.66 -7.90 -3.04
C GLN A 148 6.28 -8.59 -1.81
N ILE A 149 5.49 -9.32 -1.02
CA ILE A 149 5.97 -9.96 0.22
C ILE A 149 7.11 -10.95 -0.04
N ASP A 150 7.10 -11.66 -1.16
CA ASP A 150 8.16 -12.56 -1.60
C ASP A 150 9.52 -11.85 -1.69
N ASN A 151 9.56 -10.66 -2.28
CA ASN A 151 10.77 -9.83 -2.34
C ASN A 151 11.17 -9.31 -0.95
N VAL A 152 10.19 -8.87 -0.17
CA VAL A 152 10.42 -8.38 1.20
C VAL A 152 11.07 -9.46 2.06
N LEU A 153 10.53 -10.68 2.08
CA LEU A 153 11.04 -11.79 2.88
C LEU A 153 12.50 -12.14 2.52
N SER A 154 12.87 -12.00 1.25
CA SER A 154 14.25 -12.30 0.81
C SER A 154 15.32 -11.34 1.35
N ILE A 155 14.94 -10.13 1.75
CA ILE A 155 15.88 -9.07 2.13
C ILE A 155 15.84 -8.69 3.62
N ILE A 156 14.80 -9.05 4.36
CA ILE A 156 14.61 -8.57 5.74
C ILE A 156 15.60 -9.18 6.73
N ARG A 157 16.06 -10.40 6.50
CA ARG A 157 16.96 -11.12 7.42
C ARG A 157 18.25 -10.35 7.72
N SER A 158 18.88 -9.78 6.69
CA SER A 158 20.11 -9.00 6.84
C SER A 158 19.89 -7.69 7.63
N ARG A 159 18.65 -7.26 7.76
CA ARG A 159 18.24 -6.02 8.44
C ARG A 159 17.77 -6.23 9.88
N ASN A 160 17.98 -7.43 10.43
CA ASN A 160 17.50 -7.82 11.77
C ASN A 160 15.98 -7.80 11.90
N ILE A 161 15.28 -8.13 10.80
CA ILE A 161 13.83 -8.25 10.72
C ILE A 161 13.48 -9.69 10.38
N TRP A 162 12.49 -10.25 11.05
CA TRP A 162 12.06 -11.63 10.91
C TRP A 162 10.57 -11.70 10.70
N ALA A 163 10.10 -12.69 9.95
CA ALA A 163 8.68 -12.96 9.79
C ALA A 163 8.40 -14.42 10.13
N THR A 164 7.33 -14.63 10.90
CA THR A 164 6.73 -15.93 11.16
C THR A 164 5.35 -15.94 10.52
N LEU A 165 5.16 -16.83 9.55
CA LEU A 165 3.91 -16.95 8.80
C LEU A 165 3.16 -18.19 9.29
N LEU A 166 1.94 -18.02 9.78
CA LEU A 166 1.08 -19.13 10.17
C LEU A 166 0.07 -19.38 9.04
N LEU A 167 0.01 -20.61 8.62
CA LEU A 167 -0.81 -21.05 7.48
C LEU A 167 -1.62 -22.29 7.91
N GLN A 168 -2.86 -22.34 7.49
CA GLN A 168 -3.68 -23.54 7.65
C GLN A 168 -3.39 -24.55 6.54
N SER A 169 -3.05 -24.07 5.33
CA SER A 169 -2.74 -24.89 4.16
C SER A 169 -1.88 -24.13 3.16
N THR A 170 -0.92 -24.83 2.55
CA THR A 170 -0.11 -24.31 1.45
C THR A 170 -0.94 -24.05 0.19
N ASN A 171 -2.01 -24.81 -0.04
CA ASN A 171 -2.90 -24.61 -1.19
C ASN A 171 -3.58 -23.23 -1.16
N GLN A 172 -3.88 -22.70 0.02
CA GLN A 172 -4.42 -21.35 0.16
C GLN A 172 -3.40 -20.28 -0.26
N LEU A 173 -2.12 -20.52 0.05
CA LEU A 173 -1.05 -19.64 -0.36
C LEU A 173 -0.89 -19.64 -1.89
N ASP A 174 -0.96 -20.81 -2.52
CA ASP A 174 -0.92 -20.95 -3.99
C ASP A 174 -2.10 -20.22 -4.65
N ALA A 175 -3.29 -20.32 -4.07
CA ALA A 175 -4.48 -19.63 -4.58
C ALA A 175 -4.37 -18.10 -4.50
N LEU A 176 -3.77 -17.58 -3.42
CA LEU A 176 -3.66 -16.12 -3.20
C LEU A 176 -2.51 -15.48 -3.98
N TYR A 177 -1.34 -16.11 -3.96
CA TYR A 177 -0.11 -15.52 -4.52
C TYR A 177 0.33 -16.13 -5.85
N GLY A 178 -0.26 -17.25 -6.26
CA GLY A 178 0.18 -18.08 -7.37
C GLY A 178 1.37 -18.98 -6.98
N GLU A 179 1.48 -20.16 -7.60
CA GLU A 179 2.47 -21.19 -7.24
C GLU A 179 3.91 -20.70 -7.20
N ALA A 180 4.32 -19.86 -8.15
CA ALA A 180 5.72 -19.39 -8.24
C ALA A 180 6.09 -18.51 -7.04
N ARG A 181 5.21 -17.57 -6.66
CA ARG A 181 5.42 -16.69 -5.52
C ARG A 181 5.26 -17.42 -4.19
N ALA A 182 4.29 -18.32 -4.10
CA ALA A 182 4.09 -19.15 -2.92
C ALA A 182 5.33 -20.00 -2.61
N ARG A 183 5.95 -20.61 -3.63
CA ARG A 183 7.24 -21.31 -3.47
C ARG A 183 8.37 -20.39 -3.01
N SER A 184 8.45 -19.16 -3.53
CA SER A 184 9.43 -18.18 -3.08
C SER A 184 9.21 -17.78 -1.62
N ILE A 185 7.96 -17.58 -1.20
CA ILE A 185 7.59 -17.25 0.19
C ILE A 185 8.00 -18.39 1.13
N MET A 186 7.72 -19.64 0.78
CA MET A 186 8.06 -20.81 1.60
C MET A 186 9.56 -21.11 1.64
N GLY A 187 10.32 -20.65 0.66
CA GLY A 187 11.77 -20.89 0.56
C GLY A 187 12.63 -19.89 1.33
N ASN A 188 12.06 -18.78 1.82
CA ASN A 188 12.75 -17.75 2.61
C ASN A 188 12.58 -17.96 4.11
#